data_a6667e2ad52b22322b73f64ddc9a43a2
#
_entry.id   a6667e2ad52b22322b73f64ddc9a43a2
#
_cell.length_a   1.000
_cell.length_b   1.000
_cell.length_c   1.000
_cell.angle_alpha   90.00
_cell.angle_beta   90.00
_cell.angle_gamma   90.00
#
_symmetry.space_group_name_H-M   'P 1'
#
loop_
_entity.id
_entity.type
_entity.pdbx_description
1 polymer ?
#
loop_
_entity_poly.entity_id
_entity_poly.type
_entity_poly.pdbx_seq_one_letter_code
_entity_poly.pdbx_strand_id
1 'polypeptide(L)'
;MARILNFGSLNLDQVYRVDAFVQPGETKSSLSLETHCGGKGLNQSVAAARAGAEVWHAGMIGCDGDMLYEKLRENGVNLSLTERNDGVSGHAIIQVDNKGQNCILLYGGTNQALTEDYIDRALEAFGNEGLVLVQNETNLVGTIMQKARDRGLKVAINASPMDEKILTYPLELVDWLVVNEIDGAAIANCEF
;
A
#
# COMPACT_ATOMS: atom_id res chain seq x y z
N MET A 1 12.40 -19.74 -6.85
CA MET A 1 12.03 -18.75 -5.82
C MET A 1 10.88 -17.92 -6.37
N ALA A 2 9.86 -17.59 -5.59
CA ALA A 2 8.76 -16.77 -6.10
C ALA A 2 9.27 -15.35 -6.36
N ARG A 3 8.94 -14.79 -7.54
CA ARG A 3 9.28 -13.42 -7.94
C ARG A 3 8.02 -12.57 -7.83
N ILE A 4 8.10 -11.47 -7.11
CA ILE A 4 6.95 -10.60 -6.82
C ILE A 4 7.33 -9.15 -7.16
N LEU A 5 6.53 -8.51 -8.00
CA LEU A 5 6.51 -7.06 -8.18
C LEU A 5 5.33 -6.49 -7.42
N ASN A 6 5.60 -5.76 -6.35
CA ASN A 6 4.56 -5.14 -5.54
C ASN A 6 4.42 -3.65 -5.90
N PHE A 7 3.34 -3.29 -6.58
CA PHE A 7 2.93 -1.89 -6.71
C PHE A 7 2.16 -1.51 -5.45
N GLY A 8 2.82 -0.85 -4.51
CA GLY A 8 2.28 -0.73 -3.19
C GLY A 8 2.52 0.62 -2.51
N SER A 9 1.66 0.89 -1.54
CA SER A 9 1.71 2.08 -0.70
C SER A 9 2.90 2.06 0.25
N LEU A 10 3.43 3.26 0.49
CA LEU A 10 4.48 3.57 1.45
C LEU A 10 4.01 4.72 2.34
N ASN A 11 3.77 4.46 3.62
CA ASN A 11 3.20 5.44 4.54
C ASN A 11 4.08 5.66 5.77
N LEU A 12 4.16 6.90 6.23
CA LEU A 12 4.65 7.26 7.55
C LEU A 12 3.47 7.29 8.52
N ASP A 13 3.39 6.34 9.43
CA ASP A 13 2.33 6.26 10.43
C ASP A 13 2.72 7.09 11.66
N GLN A 14 2.07 8.25 11.84
CA GLN A 14 2.25 9.15 12.97
C GLN A 14 1.25 8.79 14.07
N VAL A 15 1.71 8.07 15.09
CA VAL A 15 0.89 7.56 16.18
C VAL A 15 0.92 8.51 17.36
N TYR A 16 -0.20 9.17 17.61
CA TYR A 16 -0.44 10.06 18.72
C TYR A 16 -1.17 9.32 19.85
N ARG A 17 -0.54 9.16 20.99
CA ARG A 17 -1.23 8.69 22.21
C ARG A 17 -2.03 9.84 22.79
N VAL A 18 -3.31 9.59 23.05
CA VAL A 18 -4.25 10.57 23.60
C VAL A 18 -5.04 9.97 24.77
N ASP A 19 -5.53 10.80 25.66
CA ASP A 19 -6.47 10.37 26.72
C ASP A 19 -7.84 10.05 26.16
N ALA A 20 -8.29 10.82 25.16
CA ALA A 20 -9.51 10.63 24.38
C ALA A 20 -9.36 11.30 23.02
N PHE A 21 -10.10 10.84 22.01
CA PHE A 21 -10.09 11.43 20.66
C PHE A 21 -10.52 12.90 20.67
N VAL A 22 -9.85 13.69 19.82
CA VAL A 22 -10.19 15.11 19.64
C VAL A 22 -11.58 15.23 19.02
N GLN A 23 -12.41 16.07 19.61
CA GLN A 23 -13.77 16.37 19.13
C GLN A 23 -13.78 17.68 18.34
N PRO A 24 -14.80 17.92 17.48
CA PRO A 24 -14.94 19.18 16.77
C PRO A 24 -14.91 20.38 17.72
N GLY A 25 -14.02 21.35 17.44
CA GLY A 25 -13.83 22.54 18.28
C GLY A 25 -12.89 22.36 19.48
N GLU A 26 -12.38 21.15 19.73
CA GLU A 26 -11.39 20.93 20.80
C GLU A 26 -9.94 21.14 20.31
N THR A 27 -9.10 21.51 21.26
CA THR A 27 -7.64 21.44 21.14
C THR A 27 -7.10 20.59 22.29
N LYS A 28 -6.39 19.52 21.96
CA LYS A 28 -5.76 18.62 22.95
C LYS A 28 -4.27 18.47 22.71
N SER A 29 -3.51 18.33 23.79
CA SER A 29 -2.12 17.87 23.70
C SER A 29 -2.08 16.36 23.70
N SER A 30 -1.27 15.78 22.79
CA SER A 30 -0.99 14.35 22.83
C SER A 30 -0.05 14.01 23.99
N LEU A 31 -0.10 12.77 24.47
CA LEU A 31 0.80 12.24 25.50
C LEU A 31 2.14 11.86 24.92
N SER A 32 2.17 11.33 23.69
CA SER A 32 3.39 11.03 22.94
C SER A 32 3.11 11.03 21.43
N LEU A 33 4.18 11.10 20.65
CA LEU A 33 4.18 10.89 19.20
C LEU A 33 5.28 9.89 18.85
N GLU A 34 4.90 8.86 18.11
CA GLU A 34 5.81 7.90 17.51
C GLU A 34 5.59 7.86 16.00
N THR A 35 6.67 7.72 15.22
CA THR A 35 6.57 7.55 13.78
C THR A 35 7.04 6.16 13.38
N HIS A 36 6.22 5.46 12.63
CA HIS A 36 6.49 4.10 12.16
C HIS A 36 6.38 4.02 10.63
N CYS A 37 7.06 3.03 10.06
CA CYS A 37 6.85 2.67 8.66
C CYS A 37 5.57 1.84 8.55
N GLY A 38 4.67 2.26 7.67
CA GLY A 38 3.40 1.61 7.41
C GLY A 38 3.05 1.58 5.92
N GLY A 39 1.77 1.37 5.65
CA GLY A 39 1.23 1.11 4.32
C GLY A 39 1.14 -0.38 4.02
N LYS A 40 0.03 -0.80 3.41
CA LYS A 40 -0.19 -2.21 3.06
C LYS A 40 0.88 -2.73 2.10
N GLY A 41 1.31 -1.87 1.16
CA GLY A 41 2.35 -2.20 0.20
C GLY A 41 3.69 -2.47 0.87
N LEU A 42 4.15 -1.60 1.77
CA LEU A 42 5.38 -1.81 2.53
C LEU A 42 5.32 -3.11 3.33
N ASN A 43 4.23 -3.28 4.09
CA ASN A 43 4.08 -4.44 4.97
C ASN A 43 4.08 -5.76 4.19
N GLN A 44 3.42 -5.82 3.03
CA GLN A 44 3.38 -7.01 2.18
C GLN A 44 4.73 -7.28 1.50
N SER A 45 5.45 -6.24 1.05
CA SER A 45 6.82 -6.40 0.52
C SER A 45 7.76 -6.99 1.56
N VAL A 46 7.74 -6.46 2.77
CA VAL A 46 8.57 -6.95 3.88
C VAL A 46 8.19 -8.38 4.25
N ALA A 47 6.89 -8.69 4.36
CA ALA A 47 6.42 -10.02 4.71
C ALA A 47 6.81 -11.07 3.65
N ALA A 48 6.63 -10.75 2.37
CA ALA A 48 7.00 -11.63 1.27
C ALA A 48 8.52 -11.87 1.20
N ALA A 49 9.32 -10.83 1.36
CA ALA A 49 10.78 -10.94 1.39
C ALA A 49 11.26 -11.81 2.57
N ARG A 50 10.71 -11.62 3.77
CA ARG A 50 11.00 -12.45 4.94
C ARG A 50 10.56 -13.90 4.77
N ALA A 51 9.53 -14.15 3.97
CA ALA A 51 9.10 -15.49 3.59
C ALA A 51 9.97 -16.15 2.51
N GLY A 52 11.01 -15.45 2.04
CA GLY A 52 11.98 -15.96 1.07
C GLY A 52 11.61 -15.71 -0.39
N ALA A 53 10.65 -14.83 -0.69
CA ALA A 53 10.39 -14.41 -2.04
C ALA A 53 11.43 -13.37 -2.51
N GLU A 54 11.66 -13.30 -3.81
CA GLU A 54 12.38 -12.24 -4.48
C GLU A 54 11.42 -11.10 -4.79
N VAL A 55 11.52 -10.00 -4.05
CA VAL A 55 10.52 -8.92 -4.08
C VAL A 55 11.11 -7.64 -4.64
N TRP A 56 10.45 -7.06 -5.65
CA TRP A 56 10.63 -5.69 -6.11
C TRP A 56 9.49 -4.84 -5.60
N HIS A 57 9.81 -3.68 -5.02
CA HIS A 57 8.79 -2.70 -4.65
C HIS A 57 8.76 -1.59 -5.69
N ALA A 58 7.62 -1.46 -6.37
CA ALA A 58 7.30 -0.35 -7.25
C ALA A 58 6.36 0.61 -6.52
N GLY A 59 6.82 1.82 -6.29
CA GLY A 59 6.08 2.84 -5.55
C GLY A 59 6.86 4.16 -5.51
N MET A 60 6.27 5.17 -4.90
CA MET A 60 6.90 6.48 -4.77
C MET A 60 6.98 6.91 -3.32
N ILE A 61 8.13 7.45 -2.94
CA ILE A 61 8.33 8.14 -1.66
C ILE A 61 8.54 9.63 -1.90
N GLY A 62 8.15 10.44 -0.93
CA GLY A 62 8.40 11.87 -0.93
C GLY A 62 9.79 12.24 -0.42
N CYS A 63 10.03 13.53 -0.26
CA CYS A 63 11.27 14.07 0.32
C CYS A 63 11.52 13.62 1.78
N ASP A 64 10.46 13.17 2.48
CA ASP A 64 10.44 12.68 3.85
C ASP A 64 10.51 11.14 3.97
N GLY A 65 10.64 10.42 2.85
CA GLY A 65 10.47 8.96 2.76
C GLY A 65 11.71 8.13 3.08
N ASP A 66 12.82 8.69 3.59
CA ASP A 66 14.05 7.94 3.84
C ASP A 66 13.85 6.73 4.76
N MET A 67 13.06 6.89 5.81
CA MET A 67 12.74 5.83 6.76
C MET A 67 12.03 4.64 6.08
N LEU A 68 11.14 4.91 5.12
CA LEU A 68 10.41 3.89 4.35
C LEU A 68 11.36 3.12 3.42
N TYR A 69 12.26 3.85 2.75
CA TYR A 69 13.27 3.28 1.85
C TYR A 69 14.21 2.34 2.63
N GLU A 70 14.74 2.82 3.76
CA GLU A 70 15.64 2.01 4.60
C GLU A 70 14.93 0.77 5.15
N LYS A 71 13.67 0.88 5.57
CA LYS A 71 12.89 -0.27 6.06
C LYS A 71 12.78 -1.39 5.04
N LEU A 72 12.50 -1.05 3.79
CA LEU A 72 12.44 -2.02 2.69
C LEU A 72 13.83 -2.62 2.40
N ARG A 73 14.87 -1.78 2.35
CA ARG A 73 16.25 -2.18 2.08
C ARG A 73 16.77 -3.17 3.12
N GLU A 74 16.56 -2.89 4.41
CA GLU A 74 16.96 -3.76 5.52
C GLU A 74 16.30 -5.15 5.48
N ASN A 75 15.14 -5.26 4.82
CA ASN A 75 14.43 -6.53 4.66
C ASN A 75 14.72 -7.22 3.30
N GLY A 76 15.72 -6.75 2.54
CA GLY A 76 16.14 -7.39 1.31
C GLY A 76 15.22 -7.18 0.12
N VAL A 77 14.35 -6.17 0.16
CA VAL A 77 13.49 -5.80 -0.97
C VAL A 77 14.29 -5.05 -2.01
N ASN A 78 14.13 -5.41 -3.27
CA ASN A 78 14.75 -4.70 -4.40
C ASN A 78 14.02 -3.37 -4.64
N LEU A 79 14.75 -2.27 -4.54
CA LEU A 79 14.25 -0.90 -4.61
C LEU A 79 14.56 -0.19 -5.94
N SER A 80 15.05 -0.91 -6.92
CA SER A 80 15.39 -0.33 -8.24
C SER A 80 14.19 0.29 -8.96
N LEU A 81 12.97 -0.05 -8.53
CA LEU A 81 11.70 0.46 -9.05
C LEU A 81 10.98 1.40 -8.07
N THR A 82 11.59 1.72 -6.93
CA THR A 82 11.05 2.72 -5.99
C THR A 82 11.63 4.09 -6.35
N GLU A 83 10.76 5.02 -6.74
CA GLU A 83 11.17 6.36 -7.18
C GLU A 83 10.93 7.42 -6.09
N ARG A 84 11.68 8.51 -6.17
CA ARG A 84 11.47 9.72 -5.34
C ARG A 84 10.65 10.74 -6.10
N ASN A 85 9.77 11.41 -5.38
CA ASN A 85 8.93 12.51 -5.85
C ASN A 85 9.16 13.72 -4.95
N ASP A 86 9.00 14.92 -5.48
CA ASP A 86 9.18 16.18 -4.72
C ASP A 86 8.06 16.44 -3.69
N GLY A 87 6.98 15.65 -3.73
CA GLY A 87 5.89 15.72 -2.77
C GLY A 87 6.26 15.13 -1.41
N VAL A 88 5.25 15.00 -0.55
CA VAL A 88 5.34 14.28 0.73
C VAL A 88 4.88 12.84 0.55
N SER A 89 5.48 11.90 1.28
CA SER A 89 5.06 10.51 1.31
C SER A 89 3.61 10.35 1.78
N GLY A 90 3.00 9.25 1.43
CA GLY A 90 1.76 8.85 2.07
C GLY A 90 1.95 8.81 3.58
N HIS A 91 0.95 9.20 4.35
CA HIS A 91 1.03 9.14 5.80
C HIS A 91 -0.33 8.93 6.46
N ALA A 92 -0.31 8.40 7.67
CA ALA A 92 -1.46 8.27 8.53
C ALA A 92 -1.27 9.08 9.81
N ILE A 93 -2.28 9.87 10.19
CA ILE A 93 -2.39 10.43 11.53
C ILE A 93 -3.27 9.48 12.33
N ILE A 94 -2.69 8.83 13.34
CA ILE A 94 -3.34 7.78 14.11
C ILE A 94 -3.43 8.25 15.56
N GLN A 95 -4.64 8.51 16.04
CA GLN A 95 -4.89 8.70 17.46
C GLN A 95 -5.16 7.35 18.11
N VAL A 96 -4.52 7.08 19.27
CA VAL A 96 -4.76 5.87 20.06
C VAL A 96 -5.08 6.27 21.49
N ASP A 97 -6.26 5.89 21.97
CA ASP A 97 -6.71 6.20 23.32
C ASP A 97 -6.20 5.19 24.37
N ASN A 98 -6.51 5.46 25.65
CA ASN A 98 -6.14 4.60 26.78
C ASN A 98 -6.80 3.21 26.75
N LYS A 99 -7.81 2.99 25.91
CA LYS A 99 -8.48 1.70 25.72
C LYS A 99 -7.92 0.92 24.55
N GLY A 100 -6.93 1.49 23.83
CA GLY A 100 -6.36 0.91 22.61
C GLY A 100 -7.25 1.06 21.38
N GLN A 101 -8.30 1.87 21.44
CA GLN A 101 -9.08 2.22 20.26
C GLN A 101 -8.28 3.18 19.38
N ASN A 102 -8.51 3.16 18.08
CA ASN A 102 -7.84 4.07 17.15
C ASN A 102 -8.83 4.87 16.30
N CYS A 103 -8.36 6.02 15.86
CA CYS A 103 -8.99 6.86 14.86
C CYS A 103 -7.91 7.27 13.87
N ILE A 104 -8.13 6.98 12.58
CA ILE A 104 -7.09 7.07 11.55
C ILE A 104 -7.54 8.03 10.46
N LEU A 105 -6.69 9.00 10.15
CA LEU A 105 -6.80 9.87 8.98
C LEU A 105 -5.65 9.57 8.03
N LEU A 106 -5.98 9.15 6.81
CA LEU A 106 -5.00 8.83 5.76
C LEU A 106 -4.84 9.99 4.79
N TYR A 107 -3.60 10.26 4.40
CA TYR A 107 -3.25 11.09 3.26
C TYR A 107 -2.43 10.28 2.26
N GLY A 108 -2.91 10.18 1.01
CA GLY A 108 -2.29 9.33 0.00
C GLY A 108 -0.89 9.78 -0.44
N GLY A 109 -0.63 11.09 -0.45
CA GLY A 109 0.67 11.66 -0.81
C GLY A 109 1.20 11.09 -2.13
N THR A 110 2.48 10.74 -2.16
CA THR A 110 3.14 10.18 -3.35
C THR A 110 2.59 8.82 -3.80
N ASN A 111 1.83 8.11 -2.97
CA ASN A 111 1.13 6.89 -3.39
C ASN A 111 0.08 7.16 -4.49
N GLN A 112 -0.36 8.41 -4.64
CA GLN A 112 -1.31 8.84 -5.65
C GLN A 112 -0.63 9.51 -6.86
N ALA A 113 0.70 9.39 -6.97
CA ALA A 113 1.49 10.06 -8.01
C ALA A 113 2.03 9.11 -9.09
N LEU A 114 1.60 7.85 -9.10
CA LEU A 114 1.98 6.91 -10.16
C LEU A 114 1.46 7.40 -11.51
N THR A 115 2.27 7.20 -12.55
CA THR A 115 1.91 7.49 -13.94
C THR A 115 1.89 6.21 -14.75
N GLU A 116 1.18 6.20 -15.87
CA GLU A 116 1.18 5.03 -16.77
C GLU A 116 2.58 4.74 -17.32
N ASP A 117 3.34 5.77 -17.65
CA ASP A 117 4.73 5.64 -18.10
C ASP A 117 5.63 4.98 -17.04
N TYR A 118 5.47 5.36 -15.76
CA TYR A 118 6.17 4.69 -14.67
C TYR A 118 5.78 3.21 -14.55
N ILE A 119 4.49 2.91 -14.64
CA ILE A 119 3.99 1.52 -14.60
C ILE A 119 4.59 0.69 -15.73
N ASP A 120 4.62 1.24 -16.95
CA ASP A 120 5.18 0.54 -18.11
C ASP A 120 6.67 0.24 -17.95
N ARG A 121 7.46 1.23 -17.47
CA ARG A 121 8.89 1.03 -17.17
C ARG A 121 9.11 -0.02 -16.08
N ALA A 122 8.32 0.03 -15.02
CA ALA A 122 8.45 -0.92 -13.91
C ALA A 122 8.13 -2.36 -14.35
N LEU A 123 7.06 -2.56 -15.11
CA LEU A 123 6.69 -3.85 -15.65
C LEU A 123 7.72 -4.37 -16.68
N GLU A 124 8.27 -3.49 -17.51
CA GLU A 124 9.31 -3.85 -18.47
C GLU A 124 10.59 -4.31 -17.76
N ALA A 125 11.04 -3.57 -16.75
CA ALA A 125 12.23 -3.91 -15.97
C ALA A 125 12.06 -5.19 -15.14
N PHE A 126 10.86 -5.51 -14.67
CA PHE A 126 10.55 -6.75 -13.95
C PHE A 126 10.52 -7.95 -14.91
N GLY A 127 10.02 -7.78 -16.13
CA GLY A 127 9.87 -8.82 -17.14
C GLY A 127 8.49 -9.48 -17.12
N ASN A 128 8.43 -10.69 -17.69
CA ASN A 128 7.15 -11.39 -17.97
C ASN A 128 6.96 -12.68 -17.15
N GLU A 129 7.74 -12.88 -16.10
CA GLU A 129 7.62 -14.03 -15.21
C GLU A 129 7.49 -13.58 -13.76
N GLY A 130 6.44 -13.98 -13.10
CA GLY A 130 6.20 -13.69 -11.69
C GLY A 130 4.78 -13.24 -11.38
N LEU A 131 4.63 -12.61 -10.22
CA LEU A 131 3.39 -12.14 -9.66
C LEU A 131 3.44 -10.62 -9.49
N VAL A 132 2.44 -9.92 -9.97
CA VAL A 132 2.16 -8.53 -9.61
C VAL A 132 1.20 -8.52 -8.44
N LEU A 133 1.60 -7.86 -7.36
CA LEU A 133 0.81 -7.67 -6.14
C LEU A 133 0.39 -6.21 -6.04
N VAL A 134 -0.88 -5.96 -5.77
CA VAL A 134 -1.44 -4.62 -5.61
C VAL A 134 -2.35 -4.55 -4.38
N GLN A 135 -2.58 -3.33 -3.88
CA GLN A 135 -3.55 -3.03 -2.83
C GLN A 135 -4.36 -1.80 -3.26
N ASN A 136 -5.49 -1.54 -2.57
CA ASN A 136 -6.32 -0.38 -2.89
C ASN A 136 -5.84 0.90 -2.16
N GLU A 137 -4.53 1.16 -2.18
CA GLU A 137 -3.95 2.35 -1.52
C GLU A 137 -3.16 3.26 -2.48
N THR A 138 -3.02 2.85 -3.75
CA THR A 138 -2.37 3.66 -4.79
C THR A 138 -3.38 4.09 -5.88
N ASN A 139 -2.99 5.03 -6.73
CA ASN A 139 -3.75 5.30 -7.95
C ASN A 139 -3.46 4.23 -9.03
N LEU A 140 -4.25 4.23 -10.09
CA LEU A 140 -4.08 3.41 -11.31
C LEU A 140 -4.06 1.88 -11.08
N VAL A 141 -4.65 1.38 -9.97
CA VAL A 141 -4.64 -0.06 -9.63
C VAL A 141 -5.21 -0.90 -10.77
N GLY A 142 -6.38 -0.55 -11.31
CA GLY A 142 -6.98 -1.27 -12.44
C GLY A 142 -6.07 -1.28 -13.70
N THR A 143 -5.39 -0.16 -13.97
CA THR A 143 -4.43 -0.05 -15.08
C THR A 143 -3.22 -0.97 -14.85
N ILE A 144 -2.69 -1.03 -13.62
CA ILE A 144 -1.59 -1.94 -13.27
C ILE A 144 -2.01 -3.39 -13.51
N MET A 145 -3.20 -3.78 -13.05
CA MET A 145 -3.73 -5.13 -13.22
C MET A 145 -3.83 -5.51 -14.70
N GLN A 146 -4.43 -4.63 -15.52
CA GLN A 146 -4.59 -4.86 -16.95
C GLN A 146 -3.22 -5.01 -17.64
N LYS A 147 -2.31 -4.04 -17.44
CA LYS A 147 -0.99 -4.05 -18.07
C LYS A 147 -0.13 -5.26 -17.63
N ALA A 148 -0.29 -5.73 -16.39
CA ALA A 148 0.35 -6.94 -15.91
C ALA A 148 -0.16 -8.19 -16.64
N ARG A 149 -1.47 -8.32 -16.82
CA ARG A 149 -2.09 -9.44 -17.56
C ARG A 149 -1.72 -9.44 -19.03
N ASP A 150 -1.67 -8.28 -19.67
CA ASP A 150 -1.25 -8.14 -21.08
C ASP A 150 0.18 -8.64 -21.32
N ARG A 151 1.02 -8.63 -20.26
CA ARG A 151 2.39 -9.18 -20.27
C ARG A 151 2.48 -10.64 -19.82
N GLY A 152 1.35 -11.30 -19.53
CA GLY A 152 1.29 -12.69 -19.08
C GLY A 152 1.64 -12.90 -17.61
N LEU A 153 1.80 -11.83 -16.83
CA LEU A 153 2.05 -11.91 -15.38
C LEU A 153 0.80 -12.36 -14.63
N LYS A 154 0.99 -13.03 -13.52
CA LYS A 154 -0.07 -13.31 -12.55
C LYS A 154 -0.38 -12.08 -11.73
N VAL A 155 -1.63 -11.96 -11.26
CA VAL A 155 -2.09 -10.80 -10.50
C VAL A 155 -2.70 -11.25 -9.17
N ALA A 156 -2.24 -10.64 -8.09
CA ALA A 156 -2.86 -10.73 -6.77
C ALA A 156 -3.27 -9.33 -6.29
N ILE A 157 -4.44 -9.22 -5.71
CA ILE A 157 -4.91 -7.99 -5.08
C ILE A 157 -5.32 -8.24 -3.64
N ASN A 158 -4.85 -7.38 -2.73
CA ASN A 158 -5.48 -7.18 -1.44
C ASN A 158 -6.46 -6.01 -1.58
N ALA A 159 -7.75 -6.28 -1.58
CA ALA A 159 -8.80 -5.30 -1.85
C ALA A 159 -9.03 -4.27 -0.73
N SER A 160 -8.21 -4.29 0.34
CA SER A 160 -8.32 -3.32 1.42
C SER A 160 -7.48 -2.04 1.18
N PRO A 161 -7.95 -0.87 1.62
CA PRO A 161 -9.27 -0.63 2.21
C PRO A 161 -10.37 -0.74 1.15
N MET A 162 -11.54 -1.31 1.55
CA MET A 162 -12.68 -1.42 0.66
C MET A 162 -13.29 -0.04 0.40
N ASP A 163 -13.45 0.30 -0.86
CA ASP A 163 -14.22 1.44 -1.34
C ASP A 163 -14.90 1.09 -2.67
N GLU A 164 -15.74 1.98 -3.18
CA GLU A 164 -16.48 1.76 -4.42
C GLU A 164 -15.58 1.58 -5.67
N LYS A 165 -14.32 2.04 -5.62
CA LYS A 165 -13.38 1.89 -6.75
C LYS A 165 -13.03 0.43 -7.01
N ILE A 166 -12.99 -0.41 -5.98
CA ILE A 166 -12.72 -1.85 -6.11
C ILE A 166 -13.68 -2.49 -7.13
N LEU A 167 -14.95 -2.10 -7.12
CA LEU A 167 -15.97 -2.63 -8.02
C LEU A 167 -15.76 -2.20 -9.48
N THR A 168 -14.89 -1.23 -9.73
CA THR A 168 -14.52 -0.78 -11.08
C THR A 168 -13.26 -1.44 -11.62
N TYR A 169 -12.54 -2.21 -10.79
CA TYR A 169 -11.33 -2.90 -11.21
C TYR A 169 -11.66 -4.17 -12.01
N PRO A 170 -10.78 -4.59 -12.91
CA PRO A 170 -10.97 -5.81 -13.70
C PRO A 170 -10.66 -7.05 -12.83
N LEU A 171 -11.56 -7.35 -11.88
CA LEU A 171 -11.37 -8.44 -10.91
C LEU A 171 -11.33 -9.82 -11.57
N GLU A 172 -11.88 -9.97 -12.77
CA GLU A 172 -11.79 -11.18 -13.58
C GLU A 172 -10.36 -11.51 -14.06
N LEU A 173 -9.45 -10.53 -13.99
CA LEU A 173 -8.04 -10.73 -14.34
C LEU A 173 -7.19 -11.23 -13.14
N VAL A 174 -7.79 -11.36 -11.95
CA VAL A 174 -7.08 -11.67 -10.70
C VAL A 174 -6.91 -13.18 -10.54
N ASP A 175 -5.69 -13.64 -10.25
CA ASP A 175 -5.42 -15.02 -9.87
C ASP A 175 -5.66 -15.25 -8.37
N TRP A 176 -5.40 -14.23 -7.52
CA TRP A 176 -5.61 -14.27 -6.07
C TRP A 176 -6.22 -12.99 -5.54
N LEU A 177 -7.41 -13.11 -4.97
CA LEU A 177 -8.12 -12.05 -4.27
C LEU A 177 -8.00 -12.28 -2.76
N VAL A 178 -7.37 -11.32 -2.06
CA VAL A 178 -7.23 -11.33 -0.59
C VAL A 178 -8.17 -10.30 -0.01
N VAL A 179 -9.12 -10.75 0.80
CA VAL A 179 -10.15 -9.93 1.44
C VAL A 179 -10.37 -10.41 2.88
N ASN A 180 -10.85 -9.52 3.75
CA ASN A 180 -11.52 -9.93 4.98
C ASN A 180 -13.00 -10.23 4.70
N GLU A 181 -13.74 -10.71 5.70
CA GLU A 181 -15.14 -11.11 5.55
C GLU A 181 -16.04 -9.94 5.09
N ILE A 182 -15.79 -8.74 5.60
CA ILE A 182 -16.57 -7.54 5.30
C ILE A 182 -16.32 -7.10 3.85
N ASP A 183 -15.05 -7.00 3.46
CA ASP A 183 -14.64 -6.62 2.11
C ASP A 183 -15.14 -7.67 1.09
N GLY A 184 -15.06 -8.96 1.44
CA GLY A 184 -15.54 -10.07 0.61
C GLY A 184 -17.06 -10.01 0.40
N ALA A 185 -17.84 -9.77 1.45
CA ALA A 185 -19.28 -9.62 1.36
C ALA A 185 -19.69 -8.43 0.48
N ALA A 186 -18.98 -7.30 0.62
CA ALA A 186 -19.21 -6.11 -0.20
C ALA A 186 -18.91 -6.36 -1.69
N ILE A 187 -17.81 -7.06 -2.02
CA ILE A 187 -17.47 -7.42 -3.41
C ILE A 187 -18.48 -8.41 -3.99
N ALA A 188 -18.91 -9.39 -3.19
CA ALA A 188 -19.86 -10.40 -3.60
C ALA A 188 -21.33 -9.89 -3.64
N ASN A 189 -21.56 -8.66 -3.17
CA ASN A 189 -22.90 -8.06 -3.01
C ASN A 189 -23.85 -8.98 -2.21
N CYS A 190 -23.36 -9.51 -1.08
CA CYS A 190 -24.14 -10.36 -0.18
C CYS A 190 -24.04 -9.84 1.27
N GLU A 191 -24.97 -10.27 2.12
CA GLU A 191 -24.90 -10.04 3.56
C GLU A 191 -23.86 -10.98 4.19
N PHE A 192 -23.13 -10.46 5.21
CA PHE A 192 -22.19 -11.22 6.02
C PHE A 192 -22.82 -11.61 7.36
#